data_2e2b553b4b71d88de655668afa1361ff
#
_entry.id   2e2b553b4b71d88de655668afa1361ff
#
_cell.length_a   1.000
_cell.length_b   1.000
_cell.length_c   1.000
_cell.angle_alpha   90.00
_cell.angle_beta   90.00
_cell.angle_gamma   90.00
#
_symmetry.space_group_name_H-M   'P 1'
#
loop_
_entity.id
_entity.type
_entity.pdbx_description
1 polymer ?
#
loop_
_entity_poly.entity_id
_entity_poly.type
_entity_poly.pdbx_seq_one_letter_code
_entity_poly.pdbx_strand_id
1 'polypeptide(L)'
;MSKQPLSHPKAGPVEGPLADNERLKRESNFLRGTIEQDLQDPLTGGFNGDNFQLIRFHGMYQQDDRDIRPERAAQKLEPLHNVMLRARLPGGIITPAQWQIIDKFAEEHSLYGSIRLTTRQTFQFHGVLKRDIKLMHQTLHSTGIDSIATAGDVNRNVLCTSNPVESELHQEAYEWAKKISEHLLPKTRAYVEIWLDGEKLGQDEEPILGSNYLPRKFKTTVVIPPHNDVDIHANDLNFVAIAEHGKLVGFNVLVGGGLAMTHGDTSTYPRKASDFGFITLSHVLEVAAAVVSTQRDWGNRVNRKNAKTKYTLERVGVEAFKAEVESRAGIQFGPVRPYEFTSRGDRFGWVEGIDGKHHLTLFIENGRLLDFPGKPLKTGMLEIAKVHQGDFRLTANQNLIIAGVPASEKARIEGLARQYGLLDDGVSEQRKQSMACVALPTCPLAMAEAERMLPAFVTDIEGLLTKHGLADDAIIFRVTGCPNGCGRAMLAEVGLVGKAPGRYNLHLGGNLEGTRIPRMYRENITEPQILAELDVLIGRWAKDRHAGECFGDFVIRAGIIAPVIDSARDFYAA
;
A
#
# COMPACT_ATOMS: atom_id res chain seq x y z
N MET A 1 41.89 -5.55 26.15
CA MET A 1 40.51 -5.42 26.63
C MET A 1 39.60 -6.18 25.66
N SER A 2 39.20 -7.38 26.00
CA SER A 2 38.32 -8.24 25.19
C SER A 2 36.92 -7.65 25.18
N LYS A 3 36.43 -7.31 23.99
CA LYS A 3 35.02 -6.95 23.80
C LYS A 3 34.19 -8.19 24.13
N GLN A 4 33.43 -8.15 25.23
CA GLN A 4 32.37 -9.12 25.48
C GLN A 4 31.40 -9.08 24.28
N PRO A 5 30.98 -10.23 23.72
CA PRO A 5 29.94 -10.27 22.72
C PRO A 5 28.66 -9.70 23.37
N LEU A 6 28.03 -8.74 22.69
CA LEU A 6 26.69 -8.26 23.02
C LEU A 6 25.78 -9.50 23.11
N SER A 7 25.18 -9.73 24.28
CA SER A 7 24.19 -10.79 24.45
C SER A 7 23.06 -10.52 23.45
N HIS A 8 22.96 -11.35 22.42
CA HIS A 8 21.85 -11.28 21.47
C HIS A 8 20.54 -11.42 22.24
N PRO A 9 19.60 -10.48 22.08
CA PRO A 9 18.27 -10.64 22.64
C PRO A 9 17.69 -11.96 22.12
N LYS A 10 16.98 -12.70 22.99
CA LYS A 10 16.53 -14.07 22.77
C LYS A 10 15.85 -14.22 21.39
N ALA A 11 16.44 -14.98 20.49
CA ALA A 11 15.77 -15.52 19.31
C ALA A 11 14.54 -16.33 19.80
N GLY A 12 13.41 -16.22 19.05
CA GLY A 12 12.21 -16.95 19.44
C GLY A 12 11.02 -16.02 19.78
N PRO A 13 9.91 -16.60 20.26
CA PRO A 13 8.69 -15.88 20.60
C PRO A 13 8.89 -14.96 21.83
N VAL A 14 8.02 -13.94 21.94
CA VAL A 14 7.92 -13.10 23.14
C VAL A 14 7.01 -13.82 24.14
N GLU A 15 7.51 -14.03 25.35
CA GLU A 15 6.77 -14.63 26.45
C GLU A 15 5.84 -13.59 27.12
N GLY A 16 4.65 -14.01 27.53
CA GLY A 16 3.67 -13.19 28.26
C GLY A 16 2.22 -13.46 27.85
N PRO A 17 1.26 -12.76 28.49
CA PRO A 17 -0.15 -12.90 28.16
C PRO A 17 -0.39 -12.41 26.73
N LEU A 18 -1.08 -13.23 25.94
CA LEU A 18 -1.36 -12.90 24.52
C LEU A 18 -2.33 -11.72 24.41
N ALA A 19 -2.13 -10.89 23.41
CA ALA A 19 -3.08 -9.83 23.07
C ALA A 19 -4.43 -10.43 22.67
N ASP A 20 -5.54 -9.72 22.94
CA ASP A 20 -6.91 -10.19 22.70
C ASP A 20 -7.17 -10.60 21.24
N ASN A 21 -6.51 -9.96 20.28
CA ASN A 21 -6.57 -10.38 18.89
C ASN A 21 -6.11 -11.83 18.62
N GLU A 22 -5.25 -12.39 19.49
CA GLU A 22 -4.81 -13.78 19.37
C GLU A 22 -5.90 -14.74 19.86
N ARG A 23 -6.62 -14.37 20.95
CA ARG A 23 -7.84 -15.09 21.40
C ARG A 23 -8.89 -15.10 20.29
N LEU A 24 -9.20 -13.93 19.77
CA LEU A 24 -10.18 -13.74 18.70
C LEU A 24 -9.91 -14.65 17.50
N LYS A 25 -8.68 -14.71 17.00
CA LYS A 25 -8.31 -15.56 15.86
C LYS A 25 -8.50 -17.04 16.17
N ARG A 26 -8.08 -17.48 17.35
CA ARG A 26 -8.14 -18.87 17.77
C ARG A 26 -9.58 -19.37 18.00
N GLU A 27 -10.43 -18.50 18.57
CA GLU A 27 -11.80 -18.87 18.98
C GLU A 27 -12.84 -18.57 17.88
N SER A 28 -12.43 -18.06 16.73
CA SER A 28 -13.31 -17.54 15.67
C SER A 28 -13.90 -18.61 14.73
N ASN A 29 -13.75 -19.89 15.01
CA ASN A 29 -14.17 -20.94 14.08
C ASN A 29 -13.62 -20.67 12.66
N PHE A 30 -12.30 -20.63 12.52
CA PHE A 30 -11.62 -20.35 11.25
C PHE A 30 -12.03 -19.00 10.62
N LEU A 31 -12.01 -17.93 11.42
CA LEU A 31 -12.31 -16.55 11.04
C LEU A 31 -13.76 -16.27 10.66
N ARG A 32 -14.68 -17.21 10.87
CA ARG A 32 -16.11 -17.01 10.60
C ARG A 32 -16.81 -16.24 11.70
N GLY A 33 -16.47 -16.52 12.95
CA GLY A 33 -17.18 -15.96 14.09
C GLY A 33 -18.69 -16.17 13.99
N THR A 34 -19.44 -15.14 14.23
CA THR A 34 -20.89 -15.05 14.05
C THR A 34 -21.27 -14.04 12.96
N ILE A 35 -20.44 -13.90 11.93
CA ILE A 35 -20.65 -12.94 10.81
C ILE A 35 -21.98 -13.20 10.10
N GLU A 36 -22.36 -14.48 9.94
CA GLU A 36 -23.61 -14.83 9.29
C GLU A 36 -24.82 -14.28 10.05
N GLN A 37 -24.82 -14.37 11.38
CA GLN A 37 -25.87 -13.83 12.23
C GLN A 37 -25.94 -12.30 12.10
N ASP A 38 -24.80 -11.62 12.13
CA ASP A 38 -24.74 -10.16 11.93
C ASP A 38 -25.27 -9.74 10.54
N LEU A 39 -24.98 -10.52 9.50
CA LEU A 39 -25.51 -10.25 8.14
C LEU A 39 -27.03 -10.38 8.06
N GLN A 40 -27.63 -11.22 8.89
CA GLN A 40 -29.07 -11.46 8.95
C GLN A 40 -29.80 -10.50 9.90
N ASP A 41 -29.08 -9.81 10.81
CA ASP A 41 -29.67 -8.88 11.75
C ASP A 41 -30.16 -7.59 11.04
N PRO A 42 -31.47 -7.32 11.00
CA PRO A 42 -32.01 -6.13 10.36
C PRO A 42 -31.96 -4.87 11.24
N LEU A 43 -31.62 -4.99 12.54
CA LEU A 43 -31.74 -3.90 13.51
C LEU A 43 -30.58 -2.91 13.44
N THR A 44 -29.42 -3.34 12.98
CA THR A 44 -28.24 -2.49 12.83
C THR A 44 -27.57 -2.67 11.47
N GLY A 45 -26.98 -1.61 10.92
CA GLY A 45 -26.15 -1.66 9.73
C GLY A 45 -24.71 -2.11 10.02
N GLY A 46 -24.33 -2.23 11.30
CA GLY A 46 -22.98 -2.60 11.74
C GLY A 46 -22.76 -4.09 11.99
N PHE A 47 -21.52 -4.43 12.30
CA PHE A 47 -21.08 -5.75 12.80
C PHE A 47 -20.74 -5.62 14.28
N ASN A 48 -21.09 -6.62 15.07
CA ASN A 48 -20.98 -6.62 16.52
C ASN A 48 -19.69 -7.29 17.03
N GLY A 49 -19.21 -6.87 18.20
CA GLY A 49 -18.17 -7.54 18.97
C GLY A 49 -16.94 -7.94 18.14
N ASP A 50 -16.60 -9.21 18.18
CA ASP A 50 -15.45 -9.78 17.49
C ASP A 50 -15.58 -9.75 15.97
N ASN A 51 -16.81 -9.80 15.43
CA ASN A 51 -17.06 -9.77 14.00
C ASN A 51 -16.55 -8.48 13.33
N PHE A 52 -16.60 -7.35 14.02
CA PHE A 52 -15.98 -6.09 13.57
C PHE A 52 -14.48 -6.25 13.22
N GLN A 53 -13.77 -7.16 13.90
CA GLN A 53 -12.38 -7.48 13.59
C GLN A 53 -12.26 -8.60 12.55
N LEU A 54 -13.14 -9.59 12.59
CA LEU A 54 -13.09 -10.77 11.73
C LEU A 54 -13.38 -10.44 10.27
N ILE A 55 -14.32 -9.54 9.97
CA ILE A 55 -14.62 -9.11 8.58
C ILE A 55 -13.39 -8.60 7.84
N ARG A 56 -12.35 -8.14 8.55
CA ARG A 56 -11.08 -7.71 7.94
C ARG A 56 -10.37 -8.85 7.22
N PHE A 57 -10.45 -10.07 7.73
CA PHE A 57 -9.84 -11.22 7.06
C PHE A 57 -10.56 -11.57 5.75
N HIS A 58 -11.80 -11.11 5.59
CA HIS A 58 -12.60 -11.23 4.36
C HIS A 58 -12.50 -10.00 3.45
N GLY A 59 -11.51 -9.14 3.67
CA GLY A 59 -11.21 -7.97 2.83
C GLY A 59 -12.02 -6.71 3.17
N MET A 60 -12.84 -6.74 4.20
CA MET A 60 -13.76 -5.67 4.56
C MET A 60 -13.30 -4.88 5.77
N TYR A 61 -13.68 -3.59 5.82
CA TYR A 61 -13.56 -2.74 6.99
C TYR A 61 -14.88 -2.01 7.20
N GLN A 62 -15.47 -2.16 8.38
CA GLN A 62 -16.61 -1.33 8.75
C GLN A 62 -16.18 0.12 8.86
N GLN A 63 -16.95 0.99 8.27
CA GLN A 63 -16.79 2.43 8.21
C GLN A 63 -18.13 3.12 8.46
N ASP A 64 -18.10 4.42 8.57
CA ASP A 64 -19.24 5.32 8.46
C ASP A 64 -18.75 6.68 7.97
N ASP A 65 -19.64 7.49 7.48
CA ASP A 65 -19.34 8.88 7.12
C ASP A 65 -19.44 9.77 8.37
N ARG A 66 -18.28 10.30 8.80
CA ARG A 66 -18.21 11.11 10.02
C ARG A 66 -18.79 12.50 9.85
N ASP A 67 -18.91 13.00 8.63
CA ASP A 67 -19.47 14.34 8.37
C ASP A 67 -20.96 14.38 8.70
N ILE A 68 -21.69 13.28 8.49
CA ILE A 68 -23.13 13.20 8.79
C ILE A 68 -23.46 12.64 10.18
N ARG A 69 -22.44 12.26 10.98
CA ARG A 69 -22.68 11.75 12.35
C ARG A 69 -23.49 12.72 13.25
N PRO A 70 -23.18 14.03 13.28
CA PRO A 70 -23.93 14.97 14.12
C PRO A 70 -25.41 15.03 13.76
N GLU A 71 -25.72 15.04 12.46
CA GLU A 71 -27.11 15.06 11.97
C GLU A 71 -27.86 13.78 12.38
N ARG A 72 -27.25 12.62 12.16
CA ARG A 72 -27.84 11.34 12.53
C ARG A 72 -28.03 11.21 14.04
N ALA A 73 -27.07 11.66 14.83
CA ALA A 73 -27.17 11.66 16.29
C ALA A 73 -28.34 12.56 16.77
N ALA A 74 -28.53 13.74 16.15
CA ALA A 74 -29.68 14.62 16.44
C ALA A 74 -31.03 13.93 16.15
N GLN A 75 -31.06 13.07 15.14
CA GLN A 75 -32.24 12.26 14.78
C GLN A 75 -32.36 10.96 15.59
N LYS A 76 -31.46 10.68 16.55
CA LYS A 76 -31.38 9.45 17.35
C LYS A 76 -31.18 8.20 16.50
N LEU A 77 -30.50 8.33 15.35
CA LEU A 77 -30.13 7.24 14.47
C LEU A 77 -28.70 6.78 14.77
N GLU A 78 -28.42 5.49 14.55
CA GLU A 78 -27.05 4.97 14.57
C GLU A 78 -26.19 5.63 13.46
N PRO A 79 -24.85 5.63 13.55
CA PRO A 79 -24.00 6.00 12.42
C PRO A 79 -24.41 5.25 11.15
N LEU A 80 -24.29 5.87 9.98
CA LEU A 80 -24.56 5.19 8.71
C LEU A 80 -23.45 4.18 8.43
N HIS A 81 -23.55 3.03 9.10
CA HIS A 81 -22.59 1.94 8.95
C HIS A 81 -22.55 1.43 7.51
N ASN A 82 -21.37 1.30 7.00
CA ASN A 82 -21.10 0.72 5.69
C ASN A 82 -19.77 -0.02 5.74
N VAL A 83 -19.41 -0.71 4.67
CA VAL A 83 -18.11 -1.35 4.55
C VAL A 83 -17.31 -0.79 3.39
N MET A 84 -16.01 -0.69 3.60
CA MET A 84 -15.03 -0.62 2.55
C MET A 84 -14.57 -2.04 2.24
N LEU A 85 -14.62 -2.46 0.99
CA LEU A 85 -14.01 -3.71 0.53
C LEU A 85 -12.78 -3.40 -0.31
N ARG A 86 -11.76 -4.26 -0.19
CA ARG A 86 -10.56 -4.24 -1.02
C ARG A 86 -10.43 -5.54 -1.78
N ALA A 87 -10.27 -5.47 -3.10
CA ALA A 87 -10.04 -6.63 -3.96
C ALA A 87 -8.59 -7.10 -3.91
N ARG A 88 -8.33 -8.36 -4.24
CA ARG A 88 -7.00 -8.94 -4.41
C ARG A 88 -6.64 -8.97 -5.90
N LEU A 89 -5.60 -8.24 -6.25
CA LEU A 89 -5.05 -8.13 -7.60
C LEU A 89 -3.50 -8.14 -7.51
N PRO A 90 -2.86 -9.30 -7.45
CA PRO A 90 -1.40 -9.37 -7.47
C PRO A 90 -0.83 -8.63 -8.69
N GLY A 91 0.12 -7.70 -8.46
CA GLY A 91 0.68 -6.86 -9.52
C GLY A 91 -0.31 -5.89 -10.20
N GLY A 92 -1.56 -5.81 -9.75
CA GLY A 92 -2.53 -4.79 -10.16
C GLY A 92 -3.17 -4.95 -11.54
N ILE A 93 -3.08 -6.11 -12.19
CA ILE A 93 -3.64 -6.31 -13.54
C ILE A 93 -5.14 -6.65 -13.48
N ILE A 94 -5.94 -5.97 -14.29
CA ILE A 94 -7.38 -6.18 -14.43
C ILE A 94 -7.78 -6.03 -15.90
N THR A 95 -8.68 -6.90 -16.38
CA THR A 95 -9.16 -6.83 -17.77
C THR A 95 -10.28 -5.80 -17.94
N PRO A 96 -10.50 -5.27 -19.15
CA PRO A 96 -11.63 -4.39 -19.44
C PRO A 96 -12.99 -5.01 -19.13
N ALA A 97 -13.18 -6.31 -19.35
CA ALA A 97 -14.42 -7.01 -19.03
C ALA A 97 -14.67 -7.06 -17.51
N GLN A 98 -13.63 -7.35 -16.71
CA GLN A 98 -13.71 -7.27 -15.26
C GLN A 98 -14.03 -5.85 -14.79
N TRP A 99 -13.41 -4.84 -15.41
CA TRP A 99 -13.64 -3.42 -15.08
C TRP A 99 -15.10 -3.03 -15.24
N GLN A 100 -15.74 -3.39 -16.35
CA GLN A 100 -17.15 -3.08 -16.61
C GLN A 100 -18.09 -3.62 -15.53
N ILE A 101 -17.84 -4.85 -15.04
CA ILE A 101 -18.63 -5.46 -13.97
C ILE A 101 -18.42 -4.73 -12.63
N ILE A 102 -17.18 -4.38 -12.31
CA ILE A 102 -16.80 -3.66 -11.11
C ILE A 102 -17.37 -2.24 -11.11
N ASP A 103 -17.30 -1.57 -12.25
CA ASP A 103 -17.84 -0.22 -12.42
C ASP A 103 -19.36 -0.19 -12.19
N LYS A 104 -20.08 -1.14 -12.79
CA LYS A 104 -21.52 -1.30 -12.61
C LYS A 104 -21.87 -1.52 -11.13
N PHE A 105 -21.15 -2.41 -10.43
CA PHE A 105 -21.40 -2.62 -9.00
C PHE A 105 -21.16 -1.35 -8.18
N ALA A 106 -20.09 -0.61 -8.46
CA ALA A 106 -19.80 0.64 -7.76
C ALA A 106 -20.92 1.66 -7.93
N GLU A 107 -21.47 1.79 -9.13
CA GLU A 107 -22.57 2.70 -9.43
C GLU A 107 -23.88 2.32 -8.74
N GLU A 108 -24.27 1.05 -8.83
CA GLU A 108 -25.59 0.60 -8.40
C GLU A 108 -25.68 0.26 -6.90
N HIS A 109 -24.56 -0.12 -6.25
CA HIS A 109 -24.54 -0.75 -4.93
C HIS A 109 -23.57 -0.11 -3.93
N SER A 110 -23.06 1.09 -4.21
CA SER A 110 -22.28 1.85 -3.23
C SER A 110 -22.82 3.27 -3.04
N LEU A 111 -22.69 3.80 -1.81
CA LEU A 111 -23.18 5.14 -1.46
C LEU A 111 -22.46 6.26 -2.25
N TYR A 112 -21.26 6.02 -2.70
CA TYR A 112 -20.43 7.05 -3.34
C TYR A 112 -20.28 6.87 -4.85
N GLY A 113 -20.79 5.79 -5.44
CA GLY A 113 -20.68 5.51 -6.87
C GLY A 113 -19.25 5.50 -7.41
N SER A 114 -18.24 5.37 -6.56
CA SER A 114 -16.84 5.57 -6.92
C SER A 114 -15.99 4.30 -6.78
N ILE A 115 -14.92 4.23 -7.60
CA ILE A 115 -13.85 3.25 -7.47
C ILE A 115 -12.60 3.99 -6.99
N ARG A 116 -11.91 3.45 -5.97
CA ARG A 116 -10.67 4.05 -5.51
C ARG A 116 -9.48 3.12 -5.73
N LEU A 117 -8.51 3.59 -6.51
CA LEU A 117 -7.22 2.95 -6.70
C LEU A 117 -6.35 3.16 -5.45
N THR A 118 -5.56 2.17 -5.08
CA THR A 118 -4.86 2.19 -3.79
C THR A 118 -3.35 2.16 -3.97
N THR A 119 -2.63 2.52 -2.90
CA THR A 119 -1.16 2.38 -2.82
C THR A 119 -0.68 0.91 -2.76
N ARG A 120 -1.58 -0.07 -3.00
CA ARG A 120 -1.25 -1.49 -3.08
C ARG A 120 -1.76 -2.15 -4.35
N GLN A 121 -1.80 -1.39 -5.45
CA GLN A 121 -2.15 -1.90 -6.80
C GLN A 121 -3.45 -2.69 -6.82
N THR A 122 -4.46 -2.16 -6.15
CA THR A 122 -5.80 -2.74 -6.15
C THR A 122 -6.82 -1.63 -6.03
N PHE A 123 -8.08 -1.97 -6.14
CA PHE A 123 -9.16 -1.03 -5.94
C PHE A 123 -9.94 -1.29 -4.65
N GLN A 124 -10.70 -0.29 -4.25
CA GLN A 124 -11.62 -0.34 -3.12
C GLN A 124 -12.99 0.15 -3.55
N PHE A 125 -14.04 -0.55 -3.05
CA PHE A 125 -15.36 0.02 -2.93
C PHE A 125 -15.49 0.68 -1.55
N HIS A 126 -16.09 1.85 -1.49
CA HIS A 126 -16.46 2.53 -0.26
C HIS A 126 -17.97 2.72 -0.21
N GLY A 127 -18.55 2.65 0.98
CA GLY A 127 -19.98 2.88 1.14
C GLY A 127 -20.88 1.72 0.73
N VAL A 128 -20.42 0.46 0.79
CA VAL A 128 -21.27 -0.70 0.55
C VAL A 128 -22.08 -0.98 1.80
N LEU A 129 -23.40 -1.02 1.70
CA LEU A 129 -24.27 -1.31 2.83
C LEU A 129 -24.28 -2.81 3.16
N LYS A 130 -24.56 -3.15 4.41
CA LYS A 130 -24.57 -4.53 4.90
C LYS A 130 -25.42 -5.47 4.04
N ARG A 131 -26.58 -5.02 3.56
CA ARG A 131 -27.48 -5.78 2.69
C ARG A 131 -26.87 -6.15 1.34
N ASP A 132 -25.92 -5.39 0.83
CA ASP A 132 -25.30 -5.56 -0.49
C ASP A 132 -23.97 -6.37 -0.42
N ILE A 133 -23.50 -6.76 0.77
CA ILE A 133 -22.22 -7.48 0.97
C ILE A 133 -22.22 -8.82 0.23
N LYS A 134 -23.30 -9.58 0.31
CA LYS A 134 -23.39 -10.88 -0.40
C LYS A 134 -23.28 -10.67 -1.91
N LEU A 135 -24.02 -9.71 -2.45
CA LEU A 135 -23.96 -9.38 -3.88
C LEU A 135 -22.57 -8.90 -4.29
N MET A 136 -21.92 -8.09 -3.44
CA MET A 136 -20.57 -7.61 -3.67
C MET A 136 -19.56 -8.77 -3.85
N HIS A 137 -19.59 -9.76 -2.95
CA HIS A 137 -18.72 -10.93 -3.07
C HIS A 137 -19.07 -11.79 -4.29
N GLN A 138 -20.34 -11.98 -4.59
CA GLN A 138 -20.78 -12.70 -5.78
C GLN A 138 -20.30 -12.01 -7.07
N THR A 139 -20.41 -10.69 -7.13
CA THR A 139 -19.92 -9.88 -8.26
C THR A 139 -18.43 -10.03 -8.45
N LEU A 140 -17.63 -9.93 -7.38
CA LEU A 140 -16.20 -10.14 -7.49
C LEU A 140 -15.85 -11.56 -7.97
N HIS A 141 -16.45 -12.58 -7.37
CA HIS A 141 -16.19 -13.97 -7.75
C HIS A 141 -16.58 -14.26 -9.20
N SER A 142 -17.63 -13.65 -9.73
CA SER A 142 -18.01 -13.80 -11.15
C SER A 142 -16.93 -13.28 -12.12
N THR A 143 -16.06 -12.40 -11.64
CA THR A 143 -14.91 -11.89 -12.42
C THR A 143 -13.62 -12.69 -12.19
N GLY A 144 -13.63 -13.70 -11.32
CA GLY A 144 -12.42 -14.40 -10.88
C GLY A 144 -11.55 -13.61 -9.89
N ILE A 145 -12.03 -12.46 -9.42
CA ILE A 145 -11.37 -11.64 -8.39
C ILE A 145 -11.94 -12.00 -7.02
N ASP A 146 -11.11 -11.99 -6.01
CA ASP A 146 -11.52 -12.19 -4.62
C ASP A 146 -11.05 -11.03 -3.72
N SER A 147 -11.38 -11.11 -2.43
CA SER A 147 -10.95 -10.17 -1.40
C SER A 147 -10.10 -10.82 -0.31
N ILE A 148 -9.71 -12.09 -0.51
CA ILE A 148 -8.92 -12.85 0.45
C ILE A 148 -7.53 -12.20 0.59
N ALA A 149 -7.00 -12.19 1.81
CA ALA A 149 -5.66 -11.68 2.10
C ALA A 149 -5.43 -10.19 1.71
N THR A 150 -6.46 -9.39 1.66
CA THR A 150 -6.35 -7.93 1.42
C THR A 150 -6.42 -7.11 2.70
N ALA A 151 -6.87 -7.72 3.78
CA ALA A 151 -6.96 -7.14 5.12
C ALA A 151 -6.70 -8.23 6.19
N GLY A 152 -6.70 -7.89 7.50
CA GLY A 152 -6.39 -8.83 8.57
C GLY A 152 -4.89 -9.08 8.79
N ASP A 153 -4.59 -10.10 9.61
CA ASP A 153 -3.24 -10.47 10.01
C ASP A 153 -2.71 -11.63 9.12
N VAL A 154 -2.57 -11.33 7.85
CA VAL A 154 -2.14 -12.22 6.77
C VAL A 154 -1.20 -11.49 5.83
N ASN A 155 -0.58 -12.20 4.86
CA ASN A 155 0.08 -11.55 3.74
C ASN A 155 -0.94 -10.79 2.89
N ARG A 156 -0.62 -9.55 2.54
CA ARG A 156 -1.51 -8.64 1.80
C ARG A 156 -1.29 -8.78 0.29
N ASN A 157 -2.11 -8.08 -0.50
CA ASN A 157 -1.92 -8.00 -1.95
C ASN A 157 -0.45 -7.78 -2.29
N VAL A 158 0.13 -8.63 -3.14
CA VAL A 158 1.55 -8.56 -3.54
C VAL A 158 1.70 -7.49 -4.62
N LEU A 159 2.61 -6.54 -4.38
CA LEU A 159 2.95 -5.50 -5.35
C LEU A 159 3.97 -6.02 -6.36
N CYS A 160 3.92 -5.49 -7.57
CA CYS A 160 4.95 -5.67 -8.59
C CYS A 160 5.14 -4.36 -9.36
N THR A 161 6.34 -4.10 -9.88
CA THR A 161 6.58 -3.02 -10.83
C THR A 161 5.51 -3.01 -11.92
N SER A 162 4.82 -1.89 -12.09
CA SER A 162 3.69 -1.71 -13.00
C SER A 162 3.97 -0.71 -14.11
N ASN A 163 5.09 -0.01 -14.07
CA ASN A 163 5.48 0.91 -15.14
C ASN A 163 5.46 0.20 -16.50
N PRO A 164 5.26 0.94 -17.60
CA PRO A 164 5.04 0.37 -18.91
C PRO A 164 6.06 -0.72 -19.27
N VAL A 165 5.54 -1.82 -19.82
CA VAL A 165 6.32 -3.03 -20.11
C VAL A 165 7.34 -2.75 -21.21
N GLU A 166 8.62 -2.74 -20.84
CA GLU A 166 9.75 -2.48 -21.74
C GLU A 166 10.62 -3.72 -21.99
N SER A 167 10.35 -4.82 -21.31
CA SER A 167 11.12 -6.06 -21.45
C SER A 167 10.30 -7.28 -21.03
N GLU A 168 10.71 -8.45 -21.47
CA GLU A 168 10.17 -9.75 -21.02
C GLU A 168 10.27 -9.90 -19.49
N LEU A 169 11.26 -9.27 -18.86
CA LEU A 169 11.46 -9.27 -17.42
C LEU A 169 10.23 -8.79 -16.62
N HIS A 170 9.44 -7.85 -17.18
CA HIS A 170 8.22 -7.37 -16.53
C HIS A 170 7.15 -8.47 -16.42
N GLN A 171 7.01 -9.30 -17.45
CA GLN A 171 6.08 -10.43 -17.42
C GLN A 171 6.58 -11.52 -16.45
N GLU A 172 7.88 -11.83 -16.47
CA GLU A 172 8.48 -12.82 -15.55
C GLU A 172 8.31 -12.37 -14.07
N ALA A 173 8.57 -11.10 -13.76
CA ALA A 173 8.42 -10.57 -12.42
C ALA A 173 6.94 -10.58 -11.96
N TYR A 174 6.01 -10.25 -12.85
CA TYR A 174 4.58 -10.33 -12.57
C TYR A 174 4.14 -11.76 -12.24
N GLU A 175 4.56 -12.75 -13.02
CA GLU A 175 4.25 -14.16 -12.75
C GLU A 175 4.78 -14.61 -11.38
N TRP A 176 5.95 -14.12 -10.95
CA TRP A 176 6.46 -14.38 -9.62
C TRP A 176 5.64 -13.69 -8.54
N ALA A 177 5.22 -12.45 -8.74
CA ALA A 177 4.34 -11.76 -7.79
C ALA A 177 3.02 -12.51 -7.60
N LYS A 178 2.45 -13.06 -8.69
CA LYS A 178 1.25 -13.89 -8.68
C LYS A 178 1.49 -15.21 -7.93
N LYS A 179 2.55 -15.95 -8.26
CA LYS A 179 2.92 -17.21 -7.58
C LYS A 179 3.14 -17.00 -6.08
N ILE A 180 3.85 -15.93 -5.68
CA ILE A 180 4.06 -15.59 -4.26
C ILE A 180 2.72 -15.29 -3.58
N SER A 181 1.84 -14.51 -4.23
CA SER A 181 0.52 -14.20 -3.70
C SER A 181 -0.30 -15.46 -3.44
N GLU A 182 -0.36 -16.36 -4.40
CA GLU A 182 -1.11 -17.62 -4.31
C GLU A 182 -0.50 -18.57 -3.27
N HIS A 183 0.82 -18.67 -3.21
CA HIS A 183 1.53 -19.52 -2.26
C HIS A 183 1.28 -19.11 -0.80
N LEU A 184 1.20 -17.80 -0.53
CA LEU A 184 1.01 -17.25 0.81
C LEU A 184 -0.46 -17.01 1.19
N LEU A 185 -1.43 -17.45 0.38
CA LEU A 185 -2.84 -17.35 0.73
C LEU A 185 -3.18 -18.26 1.91
N PRO A 186 -4.09 -17.81 2.79
CA PRO A 186 -4.73 -18.69 3.75
C PRO A 186 -5.48 -19.83 3.04
N LYS A 187 -5.38 -21.04 3.58
CA LYS A 187 -5.99 -22.25 3.02
C LYS A 187 -7.13 -22.82 3.88
N THR A 188 -7.64 -22.01 4.83
CA THR A 188 -8.74 -22.44 5.70
C THR A 188 -10.08 -22.49 4.97
N ARG A 189 -11.01 -23.25 5.55
CA ARG A 189 -12.43 -23.32 5.17
C ARG A 189 -13.18 -21.99 5.36
N ALA A 190 -12.58 -20.98 5.98
CA ALA A 190 -13.18 -19.65 6.05
C ALA A 190 -13.53 -19.06 4.67
N TYR A 191 -12.83 -19.52 3.62
CA TYR A 191 -12.96 -18.98 2.28
C TYR A 191 -13.57 -19.94 1.27
N VAL A 192 -13.33 -21.26 1.41
CA VAL A 192 -13.83 -22.27 0.50
C VAL A 192 -14.17 -23.55 1.28
N GLU A 193 -15.36 -24.10 1.07
CA GLU A 193 -15.75 -25.42 1.55
C GLU A 193 -16.12 -26.30 0.36
N ILE A 194 -15.63 -27.54 0.38
CA ILE A 194 -15.99 -28.56 -0.61
C ILE A 194 -16.85 -29.58 0.08
N TRP A 195 -18.06 -29.82 -0.46
CA TRP A 195 -19.01 -30.79 0.01
C TRP A 195 -19.22 -31.85 -1.07
N LEU A 196 -19.15 -33.12 -0.68
CA LEU A 196 -19.50 -34.26 -1.54
C LEU A 196 -20.59 -35.07 -0.83
N ASP A 197 -21.71 -35.27 -1.49
CA ASP A 197 -22.85 -36.04 -0.98
C ASP A 197 -23.35 -35.64 0.43
N GLY A 198 -23.21 -34.33 0.75
CA GLY A 198 -23.61 -33.79 2.06
C GLY A 198 -22.54 -33.96 3.15
N GLU A 199 -21.40 -34.54 2.83
CA GLU A 199 -20.24 -34.61 3.72
C GLU A 199 -19.19 -33.58 3.34
N LYS A 200 -18.63 -32.93 4.36
CA LYS A 200 -17.60 -31.92 4.20
C LYS A 200 -16.23 -32.59 4.00
N LEU A 201 -15.58 -32.31 2.86
CA LEU A 201 -14.27 -32.87 2.54
C LEU A 201 -13.13 -32.04 3.08
N GLY A 202 -12.08 -32.74 3.52
CA GLY A 202 -10.78 -32.16 3.89
C GLY A 202 -10.66 -31.67 5.34
N GLN A 203 -9.43 -31.58 5.82
CA GLN A 203 -9.09 -31.01 7.13
C GLN A 203 -8.76 -29.52 6.95
N ASP A 204 -8.96 -28.74 8.02
CA ASP A 204 -8.55 -27.34 8.04
C ASP A 204 -7.05 -27.26 8.33
N GLU A 205 -6.26 -27.10 7.28
CA GLU A 205 -4.82 -26.93 7.37
C GLU A 205 -4.42 -25.52 6.97
N GLU A 206 -3.62 -24.89 7.83
CA GLU A 206 -2.92 -23.64 7.52
C GLU A 206 -1.41 -23.88 7.63
N PRO A 207 -0.79 -24.47 6.61
CA PRO A 207 0.60 -24.95 6.71
C PRO A 207 1.60 -23.83 6.94
N ILE A 208 1.36 -22.64 6.38
CA ILE A 208 2.25 -21.49 6.53
C ILE A 208 1.82 -20.59 7.69
N LEU A 209 0.52 -20.30 7.81
CA LEU A 209 0.02 -19.32 8.78
C LEU A 209 -0.29 -19.93 10.15
N GLY A 210 -0.54 -21.24 10.24
CA GLY A 210 -0.94 -21.91 11.47
C GLY A 210 -2.31 -21.46 11.97
N SER A 211 -2.77 -22.00 13.11
CA SER A 211 -4.10 -21.74 13.67
C SER A 211 -4.34 -20.28 14.10
N ASN A 212 -3.27 -19.52 14.40
CA ASN A 212 -3.37 -18.15 14.91
C ASN A 212 -3.00 -17.09 13.85
N TYR A 213 -2.76 -17.48 12.61
CA TYR A 213 -2.32 -16.56 11.54
C TYR A 213 -1.08 -15.75 11.95
N LEU A 214 -0.85 -14.60 11.34
CA LEU A 214 0.28 -13.75 11.69
C LEU A 214 -0.03 -12.87 12.92
N PRO A 215 0.98 -12.40 13.67
CA PRO A 215 0.79 -11.45 14.76
C PRO A 215 0.32 -10.07 14.26
N ARG A 216 0.60 -9.75 12.99
CA ARG A 216 0.19 -8.48 12.36
C ARG A 216 0.16 -8.62 10.84
N LYS A 217 -0.51 -7.66 10.14
CA LYS A 217 -0.49 -7.56 8.67
C LYS A 217 0.94 -7.65 8.15
N PHE A 218 1.12 -8.42 7.08
CA PHE A 218 2.38 -8.63 6.38
C PHE A 218 2.25 -8.16 4.93
N LYS A 219 3.31 -7.63 4.34
CA LYS A 219 3.29 -7.04 3.00
C LYS A 219 4.46 -7.55 2.19
N THR A 220 4.17 -8.02 0.97
CA THR A 220 5.18 -8.52 0.04
C THR A 220 5.19 -7.69 -1.25
N THR A 221 6.37 -7.53 -1.86
CA THR A 221 6.58 -6.66 -3.02
C THR A 221 7.69 -7.21 -3.91
N VAL A 222 7.51 -7.09 -5.22
CA VAL A 222 8.52 -7.37 -6.26
C VAL A 222 8.83 -6.07 -7.00
N VAL A 223 10.10 -5.78 -7.27
CA VAL A 223 10.52 -4.57 -8.00
C VAL A 223 11.54 -4.91 -9.07
N ILE A 224 11.49 -4.17 -10.18
CA ILE A 224 12.45 -4.25 -11.28
C ILE A 224 13.27 -2.97 -11.31
N PRO A 225 14.57 -3.00 -10.90
CA PRO A 225 15.46 -1.86 -11.07
C PRO A 225 15.55 -1.42 -12.54
N PRO A 226 15.82 -0.15 -12.84
CA PRO A 226 16.23 0.92 -11.94
C PRO A 226 15.07 1.74 -11.35
N HIS A 227 13.81 1.35 -11.53
CA HIS A 227 12.64 2.11 -11.09
C HIS A 227 12.09 1.57 -9.77
N ASN A 228 11.98 2.42 -8.73
CA ASN A 228 11.35 2.08 -7.47
C ASN A 228 9.89 2.57 -7.43
N ASP A 229 9.06 2.09 -8.33
CA ASP A 229 7.65 2.49 -8.45
C ASP A 229 6.75 1.92 -7.35
N VAL A 230 7.24 0.97 -6.55
CA VAL A 230 6.49 0.26 -5.50
C VAL A 230 6.94 0.61 -4.07
N ASP A 231 7.89 1.53 -3.88
CA ASP A 231 8.52 1.85 -2.58
C ASP A 231 9.01 0.59 -1.85
N ILE A 232 9.93 -0.12 -2.48
CA ILE A 232 10.40 -1.46 -2.08
C ILE A 232 10.76 -1.56 -0.59
N HIS A 233 11.38 -0.54 -0.01
CA HIS A 233 11.83 -0.54 1.39
C HIS A 233 10.69 -0.41 2.43
N ALA A 234 9.44 -0.20 2.00
CA ALA A 234 8.29 0.03 2.88
C ALA A 234 7.55 -1.24 3.32
N ASN A 235 7.99 -2.42 2.90
CA ASN A 235 7.24 -3.67 3.05
C ASN A 235 8.01 -4.71 3.86
N ASP A 236 7.30 -5.71 4.38
CA ASP A 236 7.85 -6.71 5.30
C ASP A 236 8.79 -7.70 4.57
N LEU A 237 8.46 -8.08 3.33
CA LEU A 237 9.26 -8.97 2.47
C LEU A 237 9.32 -8.38 1.06
N ASN A 238 10.51 -8.31 0.48
CA ASN A 238 10.73 -7.65 -0.78
C ASN A 238 11.70 -8.42 -1.66
N PHE A 239 11.39 -8.48 -2.95
CA PHE A 239 12.18 -9.16 -3.97
C PHE A 239 12.63 -8.13 -5.02
N VAL A 240 13.92 -7.87 -5.10
CA VAL A 240 14.52 -7.00 -6.13
C VAL A 240 15.00 -7.89 -7.27
N ALA A 241 14.39 -7.76 -8.43
CA ALA A 241 14.71 -8.58 -9.60
C ALA A 241 16.16 -8.38 -10.06
N ILE A 242 16.88 -9.47 -10.25
CA ILE A 242 18.23 -9.49 -10.82
C ILE A 242 18.16 -10.21 -12.16
N ALA A 243 18.56 -9.50 -13.22
CA ALA A 243 18.56 -10.02 -14.58
C ALA A 243 19.98 -10.14 -15.12
N GLU A 244 20.25 -11.19 -15.89
CA GLU A 244 21.45 -11.38 -16.68
C GLU A 244 21.06 -11.60 -18.14
N HIS A 245 21.65 -10.85 -19.04
CA HIS A 245 21.33 -10.91 -20.48
C HIS A 245 19.82 -10.76 -20.78
N GLY A 246 19.13 -9.89 -20.03
CA GLY A 246 17.70 -9.60 -20.20
C GLY A 246 16.75 -10.65 -19.60
N LYS A 247 17.25 -11.70 -18.95
CA LYS A 247 16.45 -12.76 -18.30
C LYS A 247 16.55 -12.70 -16.79
N LEU A 248 15.46 -12.96 -16.12
CA LEU A 248 15.41 -13.04 -14.66
C LEU A 248 16.19 -14.28 -14.18
N VAL A 249 17.22 -14.06 -13.34
CA VAL A 249 18.03 -15.14 -12.77
C VAL A 249 17.77 -15.38 -11.29
N GLY A 250 17.11 -14.44 -10.61
CA GLY A 250 16.80 -14.53 -9.20
C GLY A 250 16.47 -13.17 -8.61
N PHE A 251 16.48 -13.10 -7.28
CA PHE A 251 16.14 -11.89 -6.54
C PHE A 251 17.14 -11.63 -5.41
N ASN A 252 17.47 -10.35 -5.18
CA ASN A 252 17.89 -9.96 -3.84
C ASN A 252 16.66 -9.86 -2.94
N VAL A 253 16.77 -10.35 -1.72
CA VAL A 253 15.69 -10.37 -0.74
C VAL A 253 15.95 -9.35 0.34
N LEU A 254 14.96 -8.47 0.60
CA LEU A 254 15.01 -7.48 1.66
C LEU A 254 13.86 -7.73 2.64
N VAL A 255 14.12 -7.69 3.95
CA VAL A 255 13.13 -8.02 4.99
C VAL A 255 13.02 -6.94 6.05
N GLY A 256 11.82 -6.78 6.61
CA GLY A 256 11.58 -5.98 7.82
C GLY A 256 11.40 -4.48 7.59
N GLY A 257 10.90 -4.08 6.42
CA GLY A 257 10.45 -2.71 6.18
C GLY A 257 9.04 -2.44 6.72
N GLY A 258 8.73 -1.17 6.98
CA GLY A 258 7.39 -0.76 7.38
C GLY A 258 7.30 0.66 7.91
N LEU A 259 6.33 1.42 7.41
CA LEU A 259 6.23 2.86 7.69
C LEU A 259 5.26 3.20 8.84
N ALA A 260 4.37 2.28 9.22
CA ALA A 260 3.33 2.57 10.19
C ALA A 260 3.87 2.71 11.62
N MET A 261 3.31 3.68 12.33
CA MET A 261 3.55 3.95 13.74
C MET A 261 2.23 3.91 14.53
N THR A 262 2.30 4.02 15.83
CA THR A 262 1.17 4.23 16.74
C THR A 262 1.25 5.65 17.30
N HIS A 263 0.14 6.37 17.26
CA HIS A 263 0.08 7.73 17.78
C HIS A 263 0.52 7.80 19.24
N GLY A 264 1.42 8.73 19.55
CA GLY A 264 1.92 8.96 20.92
C GLY A 264 2.82 7.88 21.49
N ASP A 265 3.24 6.89 20.69
CA ASP A 265 4.08 5.77 21.16
C ASP A 265 5.41 5.75 20.41
N THR A 266 6.44 6.29 21.04
CA THR A 266 7.81 6.39 20.49
C THR A 266 8.54 5.05 20.40
N SER A 267 7.99 3.97 20.99
CA SER A 267 8.49 2.61 20.73
C SER A 267 8.16 2.12 19.31
N THR A 268 7.37 2.90 18.58
CA THR A 268 6.96 2.60 17.20
C THR A 268 7.48 3.68 16.23
N TYR A 269 8.19 3.25 15.19
CA TYR A 269 8.88 4.12 14.23
C TYR A 269 8.88 3.50 12.83
N PRO A 270 9.06 4.27 11.75
CA PRO A 270 9.26 3.73 10.40
C PRO A 270 10.63 3.06 10.29
N ARG A 271 10.73 2.00 9.48
CA ARG A 271 11.97 1.28 9.23
C ARG A 271 12.05 0.86 7.76
N LYS A 272 13.24 0.97 7.18
CA LYS A 272 13.56 0.38 5.87
C LYS A 272 13.81 -1.12 6.01
N ALA A 273 13.51 -1.87 4.94
CA ALA A 273 13.90 -3.27 4.84
C ALA A 273 15.43 -3.42 4.80
N SER A 274 15.94 -4.50 5.43
CA SER A 274 17.35 -4.88 5.43
C SER A 274 17.63 -5.92 4.37
N ASP A 275 18.79 -5.85 3.72
CA ASP A 275 19.27 -6.86 2.76
C ASP A 275 19.59 -8.19 3.45
N PHE A 276 19.06 -9.28 2.91
CA PHE A 276 19.38 -10.66 3.34
C PHE A 276 20.36 -11.34 2.38
N GLY A 277 20.31 -11.02 1.10
CA GLY A 277 21.17 -11.56 0.07
C GLY A 277 20.41 -12.02 -1.16
N PHE A 278 21.11 -12.71 -2.07
CA PHE A 278 20.58 -13.20 -3.33
C PHE A 278 20.09 -14.64 -3.24
N ILE A 279 18.97 -14.92 -3.93
CA ILE A 279 18.44 -16.28 -4.15
C ILE A 279 18.15 -16.50 -5.64
N THR A 280 18.27 -17.75 -6.09
CA THR A 280 17.82 -18.18 -7.42
C THR A 280 16.30 -18.37 -7.45
N LEU A 281 15.72 -18.44 -8.65
CA LEU A 281 14.28 -18.60 -8.85
C LEU A 281 13.69 -19.84 -8.17
N SER A 282 14.47 -20.93 -8.06
CA SER A 282 14.05 -22.19 -7.43
C SER A 282 13.73 -22.07 -5.95
N HIS A 283 14.17 -21.00 -5.26
CA HIS A 283 14.04 -20.86 -3.81
C HIS A 283 13.08 -19.73 -3.39
N VAL A 284 12.39 -19.09 -4.34
CA VAL A 284 11.57 -17.91 -4.05
C VAL A 284 10.40 -18.24 -3.11
N LEU A 285 9.70 -19.34 -3.36
CA LEU A 285 8.51 -19.71 -2.59
C LEU A 285 8.88 -20.25 -1.21
N GLU A 286 9.95 -21.04 -1.12
CA GLU A 286 10.50 -21.56 0.13
C GLU A 286 10.96 -20.42 1.04
N VAL A 287 11.68 -19.44 0.50
CA VAL A 287 12.11 -18.25 1.25
C VAL A 287 10.91 -17.40 1.66
N ALA A 288 9.92 -17.20 0.79
CA ALA A 288 8.71 -16.47 1.15
C ALA A 288 7.98 -17.13 2.32
N ALA A 289 7.79 -18.45 2.28
CA ALA A 289 7.16 -19.21 3.36
C ALA A 289 8.01 -19.19 4.65
N ALA A 290 9.34 -19.30 4.53
CA ALA A 290 10.26 -19.27 5.67
C ALA A 290 10.23 -17.92 6.38
N VAL A 291 10.27 -16.79 5.67
CA VAL A 291 10.17 -15.44 6.26
C VAL A 291 8.81 -15.26 6.96
N VAL A 292 7.72 -15.66 6.33
CA VAL A 292 6.37 -15.55 6.89
C VAL A 292 6.21 -16.42 8.13
N SER A 293 6.66 -17.68 8.09
CA SER A 293 6.57 -18.59 9.24
C SER A 293 7.50 -18.19 10.39
N THR A 294 8.69 -17.64 10.11
CA THR A 294 9.56 -17.07 11.15
C THR A 294 8.87 -15.87 11.83
N GLN A 295 8.26 -14.97 11.07
CA GLN A 295 7.49 -13.86 11.63
C GLN A 295 6.24 -14.35 12.39
N ARG A 296 5.58 -15.41 11.92
CA ARG A 296 4.47 -16.05 12.62
C ARG A 296 4.88 -16.48 14.03
N ASP A 297 6.03 -17.14 14.14
CA ASP A 297 6.47 -17.78 15.38
C ASP A 297 7.23 -16.81 16.30
N TRP A 298 8.04 -15.91 15.74
CA TRP A 298 8.88 -14.99 16.50
C TRP A 298 8.28 -13.60 16.71
N GLY A 299 7.25 -13.24 15.95
CA GLY A 299 6.59 -11.94 16.07
C GLY A 299 5.93 -11.75 17.44
N ASN A 300 5.91 -10.51 17.92
CA ASN A 300 5.38 -10.18 19.24
C ASN A 300 3.84 -10.33 19.26
N ARG A 301 3.34 -11.35 19.96
CA ARG A 301 1.90 -11.61 20.15
C ARG A 301 1.36 -11.08 21.49
N VAL A 302 2.25 -10.59 22.35
CA VAL A 302 1.91 -9.97 23.64
C VAL A 302 1.59 -8.48 23.45
N ASN A 303 2.44 -7.76 22.72
CA ASN A 303 2.24 -6.35 22.42
C ASN A 303 1.97 -6.14 20.92
N ARG A 304 0.70 -5.94 20.57
CA ARG A 304 0.28 -5.75 19.18
C ARG A 304 0.86 -4.50 18.50
N LYS A 305 1.28 -3.47 19.25
CA LYS A 305 1.92 -2.26 18.68
C LYS A 305 3.28 -2.60 18.07
N ASN A 306 4.02 -3.52 18.69
CA ASN A 306 5.34 -3.98 18.26
C ASN A 306 5.31 -5.36 17.55
N ALA A 307 4.17 -5.78 17.01
CA ALA A 307 3.96 -7.09 16.41
C ALA A 307 4.40 -7.21 14.93
N LYS A 308 4.88 -6.12 14.30
CA LYS A 308 5.31 -6.15 12.89
C LYS A 308 6.72 -6.72 12.74
N THR A 309 7.00 -7.28 11.57
CA THR A 309 8.29 -7.87 11.21
C THR A 309 9.47 -6.97 11.53
N LYS A 310 9.37 -5.67 11.27
CA LYS A 310 10.44 -4.70 11.57
C LYS A 310 10.86 -4.71 13.06
N TYR A 311 9.92 -4.86 13.97
CA TYR A 311 10.23 -4.92 15.41
C TYR A 311 10.73 -6.29 15.83
N THR A 312 10.37 -7.36 15.12
CA THR A 312 10.96 -8.68 15.32
C THR A 312 12.45 -8.63 14.96
N LEU A 313 12.80 -8.06 13.79
CA LEU A 313 14.19 -7.89 13.38
C LEU A 313 14.99 -7.00 14.34
N GLU A 314 14.41 -5.89 14.83
CA GLU A 314 15.07 -5.03 15.84
C GLU A 314 15.35 -5.77 17.15
N ARG A 315 14.40 -6.61 17.57
CA ARG A 315 14.52 -7.39 18.82
C ARG A 315 15.55 -8.52 18.74
N VAL A 316 15.56 -9.29 17.63
CA VAL A 316 16.41 -10.49 17.51
C VAL A 316 17.70 -10.23 16.75
N GLY A 317 17.80 -9.14 16.02
CA GLY A 317 18.89 -8.85 15.09
C GLY A 317 18.64 -9.43 13.70
N VAL A 318 19.17 -8.75 12.69
CA VAL A 318 19.01 -9.13 11.26
C VAL A 318 19.63 -10.50 10.99
N GLU A 319 20.84 -10.74 11.49
CA GLU A 319 21.59 -11.99 11.25
C GLU A 319 20.91 -13.22 11.90
N ALA A 320 20.35 -13.07 13.11
CA ALA A 320 19.63 -14.16 13.75
C ALA A 320 18.33 -14.50 13.02
N PHE A 321 17.59 -13.48 12.55
CA PHE A 321 16.38 -13.71 11.77
C PHE A 321 16.71 -14.35 10.42
N LYS A 322 17.78 -13.89 9.74
CA LYS A 322 18.26 -14.46 8.48
C LYS A 322 18.64 -15.93 8.63
N ALA A 323 19.42 -16.27 9.66
CA ALA A 323 19.84 -17.65 9.92
C ALA A 323 18.64 -18.59 10.16
N GLU A 324 17.58 -18.13 10.84
CA GLU A 324 16.35 -18.89 11.01
C GLU A 324 15.62 -19.10 9.67
N VAL A 325 15.57 -18.06 8.84
CA VAL A 325 14.97 -18.16 7.48
C VAL A 325 15.76 -19.16 6.63
N GLU A 326 17.09 -19.12 6.64
CA GLU A 326 17.97 -20.07 5.94
C GLU A 326 17.71 -21.50 6.39
N SER A 327 17.61 -21.71 7.69
CA SER A 327 17.31 -23.02 8.29
C SER A 327 15.96 -23.57 7.84
N ARG A 328 14.91 -22.73 7.85
CA ARG A 328 13.54 -23.14 7.44
C ARG A 328 13.44 -23.39 5.93
N ALA A 329 14.09 -22.57 5.14
CA ALA A 329 14.07 -22.70 3.69
C ALA A 329 15.04 -23.79 3.16
N GLY A 330 15.96 -24.28 3.98
CA GLY A 330 16.97 -25.24 3.58
C GLY A 330 18.00 -24.69 2.59
N ILE A 331 18.30 -23.38 2.68
CA ILE A 331 19.22 -22.67 1.78
C ILE A 331 20.22 -21.83 2.55
N GLN A 332 21.17 -21.24 1.82
CA GLN A 332 21.95 -20.09 2.27
C GLN A 332 21.82 -18.97 1.25
N PHE A 333 21.65 -17.73 1.74
CA PHE A 333 21.67 -16.56 0.87
C PHE A 333 23.05 -16.33 0.29
N GLY A 334 23.12 -16.15 -1.03
CA GLY A 334 24.31 -15.63 -1.68
C GLY A 334 24.55 -14.14 -1.33
N PRO A 335 25.73 -13.59 -1.68
CA PRO A 335 25.97 -12.17 -1.52
C PRO A 335 24.95 -11.34 -2.31
N VAL A 336 24.62 -10.16 -1.79
CA VAL A 336 23.75 -9.19 -2.49
C VAL A 336 24.38 -8.89 -3.86
N ARG A 337 23.61 -9.03 -4.93
CA ARG A 337 24.04 -8.65 -6.28
C ARG A 337 23.80 -7.15 -6.51
N PRO A 338 24.67 -6.47 -7.26
CA PRO A 338 24.54 -5.04 -7.52
C PRO A 338 23.20 -4.68 -8.17
N TYR A 339 22.56 -3.64 -7.69
CA TYR A 339 21.41 -2.98 -8.28
C TYR A 339 21.39 -1.51 -7.85
N GLU A 340 20.68 -0.67 -8.59
CA GLU A 340 20.55 0.74 -8.30
C GLU A 340 19.13 1.20 -8.63
N PHE A 341 18.62 2.14 -7.84
CA PHE A 341 17.39 2.88 -8.16
C PHE A 341 17.77 4.30 -8.56
N THR A 342 17.30 4.74 -9.73
CA THR A 342 17.56 6.07 -10.27
C THR A 342 16.28 6.90 -10.41
N SER A 343 15.12 6.29 -10.21
CA SER A 343 13.84 6.96 -10.31
C SER A 343 12.79 6.28 -9.43
N ARG A 344 11.69 7.00 -9.24
CA ARG A 344 10.56 6.59 -8.41
C ARG A 344 9.25 7.10 -9.01
N GLY A 345 8.16 6.43 -8.66
CA GLY A 345 6.83 6.82 -9.12
C GLY A 345 6.48 6.25 -10.50
N ASP A 346 5.47 6.81 -11.11
CA ASP A 346 4.95 6.35 -12.39
C ASP A 346 5.51 7.17 -13.54
N ARG A 347 5.64 6.56 -14.72
CA ARG A 347 6.01 7.24 -15.96
C ARG A 347 4.73 7.57 -16.71
N PHE A 348 4.35 8.84 -16.69
CA PHE A 348 3.11 9.33 -17.28
C PHE A 348 3.18 9.47 -18.81
N GLY A 349 2.01 9.40 -19.45
CA GLY A 349 1.89 9.50 -20.90
C GLY A 349 2.11 8.17 -21.60
N TRP A 350 2.39 8.25 -22.90
CA TRP A 350 2.58 7.10 -23.76
C TRP A 350 4.00 6.55 -23.71
N VAL A 351 4.11 5.24 -23.57
CA VAL A 351 5.37 4.49 -23.70
C VAL A 351 5.12 3.31 -24.66
N GLU A 352 6.06 3.07 -25.58
CA GLU A 352 6.06 1.90 -26.46
C GLU A 352 6.70 0.71 -25.73
N GLY A 353 6.03 -0.45 -25.80
CA GLY A 353 6.54 -1.72 -25.30
C GLY A 353 7.37 -2.47 -26.31
N ILE A 354 8.03 -3.54 -25.89
CA ILE A 354 8.90 -4.38 -26.75
C ILE A 354 8.16 -5.12 -27.87
N ASP A 355 6.85 -5.28 -27.73
CA ASP A 355 5.96 -5.96 -28.68
C ASP A 355 5.30 -4.99 -29.68
N GLY A 356 5.74 -3.75 -29.74
CA GLY A 356 5.18 -2.70 -30.59
C GLY A 356 3.80 -2.19 -30.17
N LYS A 357 3.31 -2.62 -29.00
CA LYS A 357 2.11 -2.05 -28.40
C LYS A 357 2.48 -0.85 -27.53
N HIS A 358 1.49 -0.03 -27.26
CA HIS A 358 1.65 1.19 -26.50
C HIS A 358 0.95 1.09 -25.13
N HIS A 359 1.49 1.79 -24.14
CA HIS A 359 0.96 1.86 -22.79
C HIS A 359 0.75 3.32 -22.40
N LEU A 360 -0.46 3.68 -21.96
CA LEU A 360 -0.79 5.03 -21.53
C LEU A 360 -0.96 5.08 -20.01
N THR A 361 -0.07 5.75 -19.32
CA THR A 361 -0.21 6.00 -17.88
C THR A 361 -0.99 7.28 -17.64
N LEU A 362 -2.12 7.15 -16.94
CA LEU A 362 -3.01 8.22 -16.56
C LEU A 362 -2.75 8.64 -15.11
N PHE A 363 -2.74 9.95 -14.86
CA PHE A 363 -2.78 10.50 -13.51
C PHE A 363 -4.21 10.47 -12.98
N ILE A 364 -4.43 9.78 -11.85
CA ILE A 364 -5.73 9.73 -11.16
C ILE A 364 -5.55 10.37 -9.79
N GLU A 365 -6.00 11.60 -9.64
CA GLU A 365 -5.80 12.37 -8.41
C GLU A 365 -6.30 11.59 -7.19
N ASN A 366 -5.39 11.29 -6.25
CA ASN A 366 -5.65 10.45 -5.07
C ASN A 366 -6.24 9.06 -5.36
N GLY A 367 -6.17 8.60 -6.59
CA GLY A 367 -6.75 7.32 -7.03
C GLY A 367 -8.28 7.30 -7.09
N ARG A 368 -8.96 8.44 -6.99
CA ARG A 368 -10.42 8.50 -6.96
C ARG A 368 -11.01 8.59 -8.37
N LEU A 369 -11.62 7.50 -8.83
CA LEU A 369 -12.43 7.48 -10.04
C LEU A 369 -13.89 7.72 -9.68
N LEU A 370 -14.36 8.90 -10.04
CA LEU A 370 -15.71 9.41 -9.86
C LEU A 370 -15.98 10.41 -10.99
N ASP A 371 -17.23 10.65 -11.32
CA ASP A 371 -17.62 11.69 -12.25
C ASP A 371 -17.74 13.03 -11.52
N PHE A 372 -16.77 13.91 -11.76
CA PHE A 372 -16.76 15.28 -11.27
C PHE A 372 -17.41 16.22 -12.30
N PRO A 373 -17.95 17.38 -11.89
CA PRO A 373 -18.43 18.39 -12.83
C PRO A 373 -17.36 18.76 -13.86
N GLY A 374 -17.66 18.53 -15.14
CA GLY A 374 -16.73 18.79 -16.25
C GLY A 374 -15.60 17.75 -16.46
N LYS A 375 -15.45 16.78 -15.57
CA LYS A 375 -14.46 15.70 -15.67
C LYS A 375 -15.09 14.35 -15.27
N PRO A 376 -15.87 13.70 -16.16
CA PRO A 376 -16.54 12.43 -15.89
C PRO A 376 -15.55 11.25 -16.01
N LEU A 377 -14.59 11.16 -15.08
CA LEU A 377 -13.45 10.25 -15.16
C LEU A 377 -13.87 8.77 -15.11
N LYS A 378 -14.85 8.45 -14.24
CA LYS A 378 -15.35 7.08 -14.09
C LYS A 378 -16.06 6.61 -15.36
N THR A 379 -16.96 7.45 -15.90
CA THR A 379 -17.61 7.20 -17.19
C THR A 379 -16.56 7.04 -18.29
N GLY A 380 -15.54 7.88 -18.35
CA GLY A 380 -14.46 7.78 -19.33
C GLY A 380 -13.72 6.45 -19.28
N MET A 381 -13.40 5.95 -18.07
CA MET A 381 -12.80 4.63 -17.92
C MET A 381 -13.73 3.50 -18.39
N LEU A 382 -15.03 3.61 -18.14
CA LEU A 382 -16.02 2.65 -18.64
C LEU A 382 -16.09 2.64 -20.18
N GLU A 383 -16.09 3.82 -20.81
CA GLU A 383 -16.10 3.93 -22.28
C GLU A 383 -14.82 3.37 -22.91
N ILE A 384 -13.66 3.60 -22.28
CA ILE A 384 -12.41 2.97 -22.69
C ILE A 384 -12.49 1.44 -22.51
N ALA A 385 -13.04 0.95 -21.39
CA ALA A 385 -13.17 -0.49 -21.15
C ALA A 385 -14.07 -1.20 -22.15
N LYS A 386 -15.02 -0.52 -22.79
CA LYS A 386 -15.87 -1.08 -23.85
C LYS A 386 -15.13 -1.34 -25.16
N VAL A 387 -14.02 -0.65 -25.40
CA VAL A 387 -13.30 -0.70 -26.69
C VAL A 387 -11.89 -1.26 -26.59
N HIS A 388 -11.27 -1.18 -25.41
CA HIS A 388 -9.91 -1.64 -25.17
C HIS A 388 -9.83 -3.18 -25.14
N GLN A 389 -8.79 -3.74 -25.77
CA GLN A 389 -8.58 -5.20 -25.87
C GLN A 389 -7.37 -5.70 -25.09
N GLY A 390 -6.57 -4.80 -24.53
CA GLY A 390 -5.45 -5.13 -23.64
C GLY A 390 -5.90 -5.29 -22.19
N ASP A 391 -5.08 -4.82 -21.28
CA ASP A 391 -5.39 -4.81 -19.85
C ASP A 391 -5.29 -3.40 -19.24
N PHE A 392 -5.77 -3.25 -18.02
CA PHE A 392 -5.49 -2.11 -17.16
C PHE A 392 -4.52 -2.55 -16.06
N ARG A 393 -3.58 -1.67 -15.69
CA ARG A 393 -2.64 -1.91 -14.62
C ARG A 393 -2.74 -0.81 -13.59
N LEU A 394 -3.13 -1.18 -12.38
CA LEU A 394 -3.19 -0.28 -11.24
C LEU A 394 -1.79 -0.11 -10.69
N THR A 395 -1.36 1.14 -10.49
CA THR A 395 -0.02 1.40 -9.96
C THR A 395 0.01 1.48 -8.45
N ALA A 396 1.18 1.30 -7.85
CA ALA A 396 1.36 1.49 -6.42
C ALA A 396 1.29 2.97 -6.00
N ASN A 397 1.17 3.90 -6.95
CA ASN A 397 1.04 5.33 -6.72
C ASN A 397 -0.39 5.86 -6.99
N GLN A 398 -1.38 4.96 -6.96
CA GLN A 398 -2.81 5.27 -7.11
C GLN A 398 -3.22 5.69 -8.53
N ASN A 399 -2.41 5.41 -9.53
CA ASN A 399 -2.65 5.71 -10.94
C ASN A 399 -3.05 4.46 -11.72
N LEU A 400 -3.29 4.63 -13.01
CA LEU A 400 -3.76 3.57 -13.90
C LEU A 400 -3.02 3.62 -15.22
N ILE A 401 -2.63 2.45 -15.72
CA ILE A 401 -2.05 2.27 -17.05
C ILE A 401 -3.06 1.56 -17.94
N ILE A 402 -3.37 2.12 -19.09
CA ILE A 402 -4.06 1.43 -20.19
C ILE A 402 -2.97 0.73 -20.98
N ALA A 403 -2.87 -0.60 -20.81
CA ALA A 403 -1.73 -1.37 -21.29
C ALA A 403 -2.07 -2.24 -22.51
N GLY A 404 -1.09 -2.41 -23.40
CA GLY A 404 -1.23 -3.28 -24.56
C GLY A 404 -2.10 -2.69 -25.69
N VAL A 405 -2.07 -1.37 -25.89
CA VAL A 405 -2.82 -0.68 -26.95
C VAL A 405 -2.12 -0.86 -28.29
N PRO A 406 -2.76 -1.48 -29.31
CA PRO A 406 -2.21 -1.53 -30.66
C PRO A 406 -2.01 -0.13 -31.24
N ALA A 407 -1.01 0.07 -32.10
CA ALA A 407 -0.74 1.36 -32.73
C ALA A 407 -1.97 1.93 -33.48
N SER A 408 -2.79 1.07 -34.09
CA SER A 408 -4.04 1.46 -34.78
C SER A 408 -5.11 2.04 -33.85
N GLU A 409 -5.13 1.65 -32.56
CA GLU A 409 -6.11 2.09 -31.58
C GLU A 409 -5.63 3.27 -30.70
N LYS A 410 -4.35 3.65 -30.81
CA LYS A 410 -3.74 4.68 -29.99
C LYS A 410 -4.51 6.00 -30.02
N ALA A 411 -4.82 6.50 -31.23
CA ALA A 411 -5.55 7.76 -31.40
C ALA A 411 -6.97 7.70 -30.80
N ARG A 412 -7.64 6.55 -30.91
CA ARG A 412 -8.97 6.34 -30.34
C ARG A 412 -8.96 6.37 -28.83
N ILE A 413 -8.03 5.63 -28.22
CA ILE A 413 -7.87 5.59 -26.74
C ILE A 413 -7.50 6.98 -26.22
N GLU A 414 -6.55 7.67 -26.85
CA GLU A 414 -6.17 9.03 -26.49
C GLU A 414 -7.36 10.01 -26.60
N GLY A 415 -8.12 9.93 -27.69
CA GLY A 415 -9.30 10.76 -27.89
C GLY A 415 -10.34 10.58 -26.78
N LEU A 416 -10.63 9.33 -26.39
CA LEU A 416 -11.52 9.04 -25.26
C LEU A 416 -10.92 9.56 -23.93
N ALA A 417 -9.65 9.31 -23.67
CA ALA A 417 -9.02 9.77 -22.43
C ALA A 417 -9.08 11.30 -22.29
N ARG A 418 -8.85 12.05 -23.37
CA ARG A 418 -8.97 13.51 -23.40
C ARG A 418 -10.41 13.99 -23.26
N GLN A 419 -11.34 13.36 -23.99
CA GLN A 419 -12.75 13.72 -23.97
C GLN A 419 -13.34 13.67 -22.55
N TYR A 420 -12.95 12.69 -21.74
CA TYR A 420 -13.45 12.48 -20.39
C TYR A 420 -12.55 13.07 -19.30
N GLY A 421 -11.50 13.82 -19.65
CA GLY A 421 -10.60 14.47 -18.72
C GLY A 421 -9.63 13.54 -17.98
N LEU A 422 -9.46 12.30 -18.45
CA LEU A 422 -8.50 11.32 -17.93
C LEU A 422 -7.06 11.63 -18.36
N LEU A 423 -6.88 12.23 -19.53
CA LEU A 423 -5.59 12.71 -20.05
C LEU A 423 -5.66 14.23 -20.18
N ASP A 424 -4.95 14.94 -19.32
CA ASP A 424 -4.89 16.38 -19.22
C ASP A 424 -3.40 16.81 -19.17
N ASP A 425 -2.94 17.47 -20.24
CA ASP A 425 -1.56 17.93 -20.35
C ASP A 425 -1.25 19.09 -19.38
N GLY A 426 -2.28 19.70 -18.79
CA GLY A 426 -2.12 20.78 -17.79
C GLY A 426 -1.82 20.28 -16.38
N VAL A 427 -1.75 18.97 -16.14
CA VAL A 427 -1.37 18.43 -14.82
C VAL A 427 0.11 18.63 -14.58
N SER A 428 0.45 19.44 -13.57
CA SER A 428 1.84 19.75 -13.20
C SER A 428 2.63 18.52 -12.72
N GLU A 429 3.95 18.58 -12.81
CA GLU A 429 4.83 17.55 -12.23
C GLU A 429 4.68 17.50 -10.70
N GLN A 430 4.50 18.65 -10.03
CA GLN A 430 4.22 18.67 -8.59
C GLN A 430 2.99 17.87 -8.22
N ARG A 431 1.90 17.99 -9.01
CA ARG A 431 0.66 17.26 -8.77
C ARG A 431 0.84 15.75 -8.97
N LYS A 432 1.57 15.35 -10.01
CA LYS A 432 1.91 13.94 -10.30
C LYS A 432 2.79 13.30 -9.21
N GLN A 433 3.63 14.09 -8.53
CA GLN A 433 4.49 13.64 -7.43
C GLN A 433 3.80 13.72 -6.05
N SER A 434 2.51 14.08 -6.01
CA SER A 434 1.73 14.22 -4.79
C SER A 434 0.75 13.08 -4.59
N MET A 435 0.59 12.60 -3.34
CA MET A 435 -0.27 11.45 -3.03
C MET A 435 -0.84 11.54 -1.62
N ALA A 436 -2.10 11.10 -1.45
CA ALA A 436 -2.76 11.02 -0.15
C ALA A 436 -3.43 9.67 0.12
N CYS A 437 -3.62 9.33 1.39
CA CYS A 437 -4.55 8.27 1.78
C CYS A 437 -5.99 8.80 1.86
N VAL A 438 -6.98 7.90 1.99
CA VAL A 438 -8.42 8.28 2.07
C VAL A 438 -8.70 9.26 3.22
N ALA A 439 -8.24 8.94 4.42
CA ALA A 439 -8.46 9.71 5.65
C ALA A 439 -9.94 9.98 5.97
N LEU A 440 -10.27 11.22 6.40
CA LEU A 440 -11.64 11.64 6.66
C LEU A 440 -12.44 11.73 5.35
N PRO A 441 -13.77 11.54 5.36
CA PRO A 441 -14.60 11.22 6.52
C PRO A 441 -14.70 9.72 6.86
N THR A 442 -14.34 8.81 5.94
CA THR A 442 -14.71 7.39 6.01
C THR A 442 -13.73 6.51 6.79
N CYS A 443 -12.44 6.83 6.81
CA CYS A 443 -11.46 5.99 7.50
C CYS A 443 -11.60 6.11 9.04
N PRO A 444 -11.94 5.02 9.77
CA PRO A 444 -12.16 5.10 11.21
C PRO A 444 -10.89 5.42 12.02
N LEU A 445 -9.71 5.30 11.41
CA LEU A 445 -8.43 5.57 12.05
C LEU A 445 -7.87 6.96 11.73
N ALA A 446 -8.52 7.72 10.85
CA ALA A 446 -8.06 9.05 10.48
C ALA A 446 -8.18 10.05 11.65
N MET A 447 -7.16 10.86 11.80
CA MET A 447 -7.06 11.95 12.79
C MET A 447 -7.17 13.32 12.12
N ALA A 448 -6.81 13.40 10.84
CA ALA A 448 -6.85 14.59 9.99
C ALA A 448 -7.30 14.24 8.58
N GLU A 449 -7.53 15.26 7.76
CA GLU A 449 -7.75 15.15 6.31
C GLU A 449 -6.50 14.61 5.59
N ALA A 450 -6.69 14.09 4.38
CA ALA A 450 -5.61 13.81 3.45
C ALA A 450 -6.12 13.91 1.99
N GLU A 451 -6.96 12.97 1.51
CA GLU A 451 -7.44 12.96 0.13
C GLU A 451 -8.16 14.25 -0.25
N ARG A 452 -9.06 14.74 0.59
CA ARG A 452 -9.89 15.94 0.29
C ARG A 452 -9.10 17.24 0.37
N MET A 453 -8.09 17.31 1.22
CA MET A 453 -7.28 18.52 1.41
C MET A 453 -6.18 18.64 0.33
N LEU A 454 -5.64 17.51 -0.16
CA LEU A 454 -4.45 17.52 -1.01
C LEU A 454 -4.58 18.35 -2.29
N PRO A 455 -5.69 18.32 -3.07
CA PRO A 455 -5.76 19.06 -4.34
C PRO A 455 -5.56 20.56 -4.17
N ALA A 456 -6.21 21.19 -3.18
CA ALA A 456 -6.05 22.61 -2.88
C ALA A 456 -4.63 22.91 -2.35
N PHE A 457 -4.14 22.08 -1.43
CA PHE A 457 -2.82 22.25 -0.84
C PHE A 457 -1.68 22.14 -1.87
N VAL A 458 -1.82 21.24 -2.85
CA VAL A 458 -0.85 21.15 -3.95
C VAL A 458 -0.88 22.40 -4.83
N THR A 459 -2.06 22.99 -5.06
CA THR A 459 -2.15 24.26 -5.77
C THR A 459 -1.38 25.38 -5.05
N ASP A 460 -1.46 25.42 -3.72
CA ASP A 460 -0.65 26.37 -2.93
C ASP A 460 0.85 26.10 -3.06
N ILE A 461 1.28 24.83 -3.04
CA ILE A 461 2.69 24.45 -3.27
C ILE A 461 3.15 24.86 -4.69
N GLU A 462 2.34 24.63 -5.72
CA GLU A 462 2.60 25.07 -7.10
C GLU A 462 2.80 26.60 -7.16
N GLY A 463 2.00 27.35 -6.40
CA GLY A 463 2.15 28.79 -6.24
C GLY A 463 3.48 29.19 -5.57
N LEU A 464 3.91 28.45 -4.53
CA LEU A 464 5.20 28.66 -3.89
C LEU A 464 6.38 28.34 -4.82
N LEU A 465 6.33 27.24 -5.54
CA LEU A 465 7.35 26.87 -6.53
C LEU A 465 7.47 27.95 -7.61
N THR A 466 6.34 28.40 -8.17
CA THR A 466 6.32 29.48 -9.17
C THR A 466 6.90 30.79 -8.61
N LYS A 467 6.53 31.18 -7.39
CA LYS A 467 7.04 32.36 -6.70
C LYS A 467 8.58 32.38 -6.61
N HIS A 468 9.18 31.21 -6.44
CA HIS A 468 10.63 31.06 -6.30
C HIS A 468 11.34 30.66 -7.60
N GLY A 469 10.66 30.68 -8.76
CA GLY A 469 11.25 30.36 -10.06
C GLY A 469 11.51 28.88 -10.29
N LEU A 470 10.73 28.00 -9.63
CA LEU A 470 10.83 26.55 -9.65
C LEU A 470 9.57 25.90 -10.24
N ALA A 471 8.87 26.57 -11.15
CA ALA A 471 7.58 26.09 -11.70
C ALA A 471 7.68 24.71 -12.39
N ASP A 472 8.85 24.38 -12.94
CA ASP A 472 9.13 23.09 -13.61
C ASP A 472 9.72 22.03 -12.67
N ASP A 473 10.01 22.38 -11.43
CA ASP A 473 10.50 21.48 -10.40
C ASP A 473 9.33 20.82 -9.64
N ALA A 474 9.59 19.65 -9.04
CA ALA A 474 8.62 18.97 -8.20
C ALA A 474 9.26 18.44 -6.92
N ILE A 475 8.47 18.38 -5.89
CA ILE A 475 8.82 17.80 -4.58
C ILE A 475 7.93 16.57 -4.38
N ILE A 476 8.48 15.43 -4.00
CA ILE A 476 7.68 14.26 -3.63
C ILE A 476 6.95 14.57 -2.33
N PHE A 477 5.66 14.88 -2.47
CA PHE A 477 4.79 15.34 -1.40
C PHE A 477 3.73 14.29 -1.05
N ARG A 478 3.68 13.85 0.20
CA ARG A 478 2.74 12.80 0.59
C ARG A 478 2.05 13.10 1.91
N VAL A 479 0.73 12.86 1.94
CA VAL A 479 -0.12 13.10 3.11
C VAL A 479 -0.74 11.79 3.60
N THR A 480 -0.72 11.60 4.92
CA THR A 480 -1.45 10.51 5.56
C THR A 480 -2.23 11.04 6.76
N GLY A 481 -3.52 10.73 6.84
CA GLY A 481 -4.41 11.25 7.88
C GLY A 481 -4.17 10.69 9.30
N CYS A 482 -3.21 9.77 9.46
CA CYS A 482 -2.81 9.21 10.76
C CYS A 482 -1.47 8.48 10.66
N PRO A 483 -0.82 8.12 11.81
CA PRO A 483 0.48 7.44 11.83
C PRO A 483 0.53 6.04 11.21
N ASN A 484 -0.61 5.46 10.78
CA ASN A 484 -0.59 4.18 10.04
C ASN A 484 0.14 4.26 8.68
N GLY A 485 0.38 5.47 8.14
CA GLY A 485 1.25 5.71 7.02
C GLY A 485 0.75 5.14 5.68
N CYS A 486 -0.57 5.11 5.46
CA CYS A 486 -1.14 4.53 4.23
C CYS A 486 -0.78 5.32 2.97
N GLY A 487 -0.59 6.64 3.06
CA GLY A 487 -0.08 7.51 1.99
C GLY A 487 1.44 7.48 1.84
N ARG A 488 2.16 6.66 2.60
CA ARG A 488 3.63 6.50 2.54
C ARG A 488 4.42 7.81 2.74
N ALA A 489 3.90 8.73 3.58
CA ALA A 489 4.57 9.99 3.91
C ALA A 489 5.99 9.81 4.47
N MET A 490 6.26 8.66 5.13
CA MET A 490 7.57 8.32 5.69
C MET A 490 8.62 7.86 4.67
N LEU A 491 8.42 8.14 3.39
CA LEU A 491 9.40 8.02 2.31
C LEU A 491 9.38 9.25 1.37
N ALA A 492 8.62 10.28 1.70
CA ALA A 492 8.52 11.49 0.89
C ALA A 492 9.63 12.49 1.21
N GLU A 493 9.95 13.38 0.28
CA GLU A 493 10.83 14.52 0.54
C GLU A 493 10.16 15.48 1.54
N VAL A 494 8.82 15.66 1.37
CA VAL A 494 7.95 16.35 2.31
C VAL A 494 6.78 15.43 2.66
N GLY A 495 6.69 15.01 3.92
CA GLY A 495 5.67 14.11 4.42
C GLY A 495 4.80 14.75 5.50
N LEU A 496 3.46 14.71 5.34
CA LEU A 496 2.52 15.13 6.37
C LEU A 496 1.85 13.92 7.04
N VAL A 497 1.83 13.93 8.36
CA VAL A 497 1.17 12.90 9.18
C VAL A 497 0.12 13.55 10.07
N GLY A 498 -1.14 13.21 9.88
CA GLY A 498 -2.24 13.72 10.67
C GLY A 498 -2.09 13.45 12.18
N LYS A 499 -2.27 14.47 12.98
CA LYS A 499 -2.17 14.51 14.45
C LYS A 499 -3.52 14.76 15.11
N ALA A 500 -4.28 15.69 14.57
CA ALA A 500 -5.63 16.08 14.98
C ALA A 500 -6.34 16.76 13.78
N PRO A 501 -7.64 17.05 13.83
CA PRO A 501 -8.31 17.80 12.76
C PRO A 501 -7.58 19.11 12.43
N GLY A 502 -7.20 19.28 11.14
CA GLY A 502 -6.44 20.43 10.64
C GLY A 502 -5.00 20.57 11.17
N ARG A 503 -4.44 19.51 11.79
CA ARG A 503 -3.09 19.54 12.36
C ARG A 503 -2.27 18.33 11.93
N TYR A 504 -1.02 18.60 11.59
CA TYR A 504 -0.09 17.61 11.04
C TYR A 504 1.29 17.71 11.68
N ASN A 505 2.00 16.59 11.67
CA ASN A 505 3.44 16.58 11.83
C ASN A 505 4.09 16.69 10.44
N LEU A 506 4.98 17.66 10.26
CA LEU A 506 5.77 17.87 9.03
C LEU A 506 7.09 17.13 9.13
N HIS A 507 7.34 16.26 8.17
CA HIS A 507 8.57 15.49 8.04
C HIS A 507 9.30 15.87 6.76
N LEU A 508 10.63 16.00 6.81
CA LEU A 508 11.48 16.40 5.71
C LEU A 508 12.64 15.41 5.51
N GLY A 509 13.18 15.35 4.31
CA GLY A 509 14.46 14.70 4.03
C GLY A 509 14.37 13.25 3.52
N GLY A 510 13.23 12.78 2.99
CA GLY A 510 13.22 11.64 2.08
C GLY A 510 14.00 11.97 0.80
N ASN A 511 14.17 11.01 -0.10
CA ASN A 511 14.92 11.20 -1.35
C ASN A 511 14.13 10.66 -2.57
N LEU A 512 14.62 11.02 -3.76
CA LEU A 512 14.00 10.66 -5.02
C LEU A 512 13.86 9.14 -5.17
N GLU A 513 14.86 8.36 -4.80
CA GLU A 513 14.88 6.90 -4.97
C GLU A 513 14.01 6.15 -3.95
N GLY A 514 13.48 6.83 -2.91
CA GLY A 514 12.68 6.21 -1.84
C GLY A 514 13.49 5.31 -0.91
N THR A 515 14.77 5.62 -0.73
CA THR A 515 15.72 4.85 0.09
C THR A 515 16.02 5.49 1.44
N ARG A 516 15.48 6.69 1.73
CA ARG A 516 15.72 7.44 2.96
C ARG A 516 14.41 7.77 3.68
N ILE A 517 14.39 7.55 5.00
CA ILE A 517 13.29 7.93 5.87
C ILE A 517 13.42 9.41 6.23
N PRO A 518 12.35 10.23 6.04
CA PRO A 518 12.34 11.61 6.48
C PRO A 518 12.28 11.70 8.00
N ARG A 519 12.77 12.81 8.55
CA ARG A 519 12.74 13.13 9.98
C ARG A 519 11.68 14.17 10.28
N MET A 520 11.10 14.14 11.49
CA MET A 520 10.14 15.16 11.93
C MET A 520 10.85 16.51 12.05
N TYR A 521 10.35 17.52 11.32
CA TYR A 521 10.84 18.87 11.32
C TYR A 521 10.00 19.80 12.21
N ARG A 522 8.67 19.67 12.12
CA ARG A 522 7.71 20.40 12.98
C ARG A 522 6.61 19.48 13.44
N GLU A 523 6.22 19.61 14.71
CA GLU A 523 5.13 18.83 15.29
C GLU A 523 3.87 19.68 15.44
N ASN A 524 2.71 19.07 15.14
CA ASN A 524 1.38 19.59 15.46
C ASN A 524 1.10 21.01 14.92
N ILE A 525 1.45 21.27 13.67
CA ILE A 525 1.25 22.53 12.98
C ILE A 525 0.05 22.49 12.03
N THR A 526 -0.51 23.66 11.73
CA THR A 526 -1.65 23.85 10.81
C THR A 526 -1.19 24.01 9.36
N GLU A 527 -2.13 23.87 8.41
CA GLU A 527 -1.85 24.04 6.97
C GLU A 527 -1.19 25.40 6.65
N PRO A 528 -1.68 26.57 7.14
CA PRO A 528 -1.01 27.84 6.91
C PRO A 528 0.42 27.88 7.48
N GLN A 529 0.66 27.23 8.63
CA GLN A 529 2.01 27.16 9.20
C GLN A 529 2.93 26.28 8.36
N ILE A 530 2.41 25.17 7.81
CA ILE A 530 3.17 24.31 6.90
C ILE A 530 3.58 25.08 5.64
N LEU A 531 2.64 25.82 5.02
CA LEU A 531 2.92 26.63 3.83
C LEU A 531 3.96 27.73 4.11
N ALA A 532 3.89 28.38 5.29
CA ALA A 532 4.88 29.37 5.69
C ALA A 532 6.29 28.78 5.86
N GLU A 533 6.40 27.59 6.47
CA GLU A 533 7.69 26.88 6.58
C GLU A 533 8.22 26.47 5.19
N LEU A 534 7.35 25.94 4.33
CA LEU A 534 7.72 25.51 2.97
C LEU A 534 8.12 26.71 2.10
N ASP A 535 7.48 27.87 2.22
CA ASP A 535 7.85 29.08 1.48
C ASP A 535 9.32 29.47 1.75
N VAL A 536 9.72 29.47 3.04
CA VAL A 536 11.10 29.76 3.43
C VAL A 536 12.07 28.70 2.89
N LEU A 537 11.71 27.43 3.02
CA LEU A 537 12.59 26.32 2.63
C LEU A 537 12.74 26.21 1.11
N ILE A 538 11.67 26.39 0.35
CA ILE A 538 11.66 26.39 -1.12
C ILE A 538 12.48 27.58 -1.63
N GLY A 539 12.35 28.77 -1.00
CA GLY A 539 13.16 29.94 -1.34
C GLY A 539 14.66 29.72 -1.11
N ARG A 540 15.04 29.02 -0.03
CA ARG A 540 16.43 28.61 0.20
C ARG A 540 16.89 27.58 -0.82
N TRP A 541 16.06 26.59 -1.14
CA TRP A 541 16.36 25.58 -2.16
C TRP A 541 16.60 26.21 -3.52
N ALA A 542 15.73 27.14 -3.95
CA ALA A 542 15.89 27.88 -5.20
C ALA A 542 17.23 28.57 -5.30
N LYS A 543 17.70 29.17 -4.18
CA LYS A 543 18.94 29.98 -4.14
C LYS A 543 20.21 29.14 -3.99
N ASP A 544 20.16 28.09 -3.13
CA ASP A 544 21.36 27.46 -2.58
C ASP A 544 21.55 26.01 -3.09
N ARG A 545 20.63 25.47 -3.93
CA ARG A 545 20.72 24.09 -4.46
C ARG A 545 21.87 23.92 -5.45
N HIS A 546 22.43 22.73 -5.50
CA HIS A 546 23.32 22.31 -6.58
C HIS A 546 22.50 21.99 -7.84
N ALA A 547 23.14 21.94 -9.00
CA ALA A 547 22.46 21.57 -10.26
C ALA A 547 21.87 20.17 -10.15
N GLY A 548 20.56 20.05 -10.40
CA GLY A 548 19.82 18.78 -10.33
C GLY A 548 19.54 18.26 -8.92
N GLU A 549 19.88 19.00 -7.86
CA GLU A 549 19.65 18.56 -6.48
C GLU A 549 18.17 18.65 -6.11
N CYS A 550 17.59 17.52 -5.71
CA CYS A 550 16.23 17.41 -5.23
C CYS A 550 16.05 18.07 -3.85
N PHE A 551 14.82 18.48 -3.52
CA PHE A 551 14.51 19.16 -2.27
C PHE A 551 14.92 18.38 -1.03
N GLY A 552 14.65 17.06 -0.99
CA GLY A 552 14.97 16.20 0.14
C GLY A 552 16.47 16.04 0.39
N ASP A 553 17.31 16.09 -0.66
CA ASP A 553 18.76 16.05 -0.54
C ASP A 553 19.30 17.40 -0.09
N PHE A 554 18.74 18.49 -0.62
CA PHE A 554 19.07 19.83 -0.22
C PHE A 554 18.88 20.07 1.29
N VAL A 555 17.72 19.67 1.86
CA VAL A 555 17.45 19.92 3.29
C VAL A 555 18.42 19.16 4.21
N ILE A 556 18.93 18.02 3.76
CA ILE A 556 19.97 17.26 4.49
C ILE A 556 21.34 17.95 4.33
N ARG A 557 21.76 18.24 3.10
CA ARG A 557 23.07 18.88 2.82
C ARG A 557 23.18 20.24 3.46
N ALA A 558 22.11 21.04 3.42
CA ALA A 558 22.06 22.37 4.02
C ALA A 558 21.96 22.36 5.56
N GLY A 559 21.97 21.19 6.20
CA GLY A 559 21.90 21.03 7.65
C GLY A 559 20.57 21.48 8.27
N ILE A 560 19.48 21.55 7.46
CA ILE A 560 18.15 21.93 7.95
C ILE A 560 17.57 20.79 8.81
N ILE A 561 17.82 19.56 8.39
CA ILE A 561 17.42 18.35 9.11
C ILE A 561 18.54 17.30 9.05
N ALA A 562 18.75 16.56 10.15
CA ALA A 562 19.72 15.47 10.18
C ALA A 562 19.13 14.21 9.55
N PRO A 563 19.92 13.40 8.82
CA PRO A 563 19.43 12.15 8.24
C PRO A 563 19.07 11.12 9.33
N VAL A 564 18.07 10.29 9.05
CA VAL A 564 17.74 9.10 9.84
C VAL A 564 18.56 7.93 9.31
N ILE A 565 19.57 7.51 10.06
CA ILE A 565 20.44 6.37 9.72
C ILE A 565 19.93 5.12 10.41
N ASP A 566 19.71 5.19 11.72
CA ASP A 566 19.10 4.15 12.54
C ASP A 566 17.72 4.65 13.02
N SER A 567 16.66 4.03 12.52
CA SER A 567 15.30 4.50 12.81
C SER A 567 14.93 4.40 14.28
N ALA A 568 15.41 3.38 15.00
CA ALA A 568 15.12 3.20 16.43
C ALA A 568 15.71 4.32 17.29
N ARG A 569 16.90 4.79 16.91
CA ARG A 569 17.63 5.83 17.64
C ARG A 569 17.31 7.24 17.12
N ASP A 570 17.31 7.42 15.79
CA ASP A 570 17.40 8.75 15.19
C ASP A 570 16.03 9.38 14.89
N PHE A 571 14.97 8.56 14.68
CA PHE A 571 13.70 9.06 14.17
C PHE A 571 13.03 10.08 15.10
N TYR A 572 13.12 9.87 16.42
CA TYR A 572 12.60 10.77 17.45
C TYR A 572 13.68 11.58 18.16
N ALA A 573 14.95 11.44 17.78
CA ALA A 573 16.00 12.24 18.39
C ALA A 573 15.80 13.73 18.06
N ALA A 574 16.04 14.60 19.04
CA ALA A 574 15.88 16.05 18.92
C ALA A 574 16.90 16.66 17.91
#